data_e96405d7d83325f9c73b193390d92f2b
#
_entry.id   e96405d7d83325f9c73b193390d92f2b
#
_cell.length_a   1.000
_cell.length_b   1.000
_cell.length_c   1.000
_cell.angle_alpha   90.00
_cell.angle_beta   90.00
_cell.angle_gamma   90.00
#
_symmetry.space_group_name_H-M   'P 1'
#
loop_
_entity.id
_entity.type
_entity.pdbx_description
1 polymer ?
#
loop_
_entity_poly.entity_id
_entity_poly.type
_entity_poly.pdbx_seq_one_letter_code
_entity_poly.pdbx_strand_id
1 'polypeptide(L)'
;MPPSCCGYLSQYTHHHLVTFLLTFFSYVLLHASRKTFSNVKVSISAQWTPSIQNDSAAAFSPGETWEDNRLFTDEKQATLFLGALDSIFLFSYAVGLYLSGVIGDRVNLRYVLCFGLCGSAAVEFLFGTLTEWLHIYNIYLYCGLWVLNGLLQSAVWPCVVAVMGNWFGKTGRGFVFGLWSACASVGNILGAFLASSVLKYGYEYAFLVTSVVQFAGGVVVFFGLLTSPKEVGLSLESETRLSPVETDTDSHRPLMSDEEDEVKAEVYSRRYQTVQQPDEPLAESPQAISFCQAFCLPGVLPYSLAYACLKLVNYSFFFWLPFYLSNNYGWKEAEADRLSVWYDVGGIIGGTVQGLISDFMGKRAPVLAFSLAMAMGALVGYSRSPNDQVINAVLLAVTGFFIGGPSNMISSAISADLGRQEALRGSQEALATVTGIVDGTGSIGAAGGQYLVSLIESKLGWMCVFYFFVVMTGGSIVFITPLLLKELRAMWRDRRALRHQL
;
A
#
# COMPACT_ATOMS: atom_id res chain seq x y z
N MET A 1 32.20 -5.58 8.66
CA MET A 1 32.15 -4.70 7.46
C MET A 1 30.73 -4.78 6.91
N PRO A 2 30.05 -3.68 6.60
CA PRO A 2 28.77 -3.76 5.93
C PRO A 2 28.99 -4.41 4.54
N PRO A 3 28.12 -5.32 4.11
CA PRO A 3 28.23 -5.92 2.79
C PRO A 3 28.12 -4.82 1.74
N SER A 4 29.01 -4.86 0.75
CA SER A 4 29.02 -3.94 -0.38
C SER A 4 27.68 -4.02 -1.14
N CYS A 5 27.18 -2.91 -1.68
CA CYS A 5 25.93 -2.89 -2.47
C CYS A 5 25.86 -3.98 -3.56
N CYS A 6 27.00 -4.40 -4.10
CA CYS A 6 27.08 -5.50 -5.07
C CYS A 6 26.74 -6.87 -4.47
N GLY A 7 27.00 -7.10 -3.18
CA GLY A 7 26.66 -8.34 -2.48
C GLY A 7 25.16 -8.51 -2.20
N TYR A 8 24.42 -7.41 -2.07
CA TYR A 8 22.95 -7.44 -1.90
C TYR A 8 22.21 -7.90 -3.17
N LEU A 9 22.67 -7.47 -4.33
CA LEU A 9 21.99 -7.79 -5.60
C LEU A 9 22.24 -9.23 -6.06
N SER A 10 23.33 -9.88 -5.63
CA SER A 10 23.67 -11.24 -6.01
C SER A 10 22.76 -12.31 -5.36
N GLN A 11 21.96 -11.95 -4.37
CA GLN A 11 21.04 -12.87 -3.68
C GLN A 11 19.69 -13.00 -4.40
N TYR A 12 19.37 -12.09 -5.34
CA TYR A 12 18.07 -12.09 -6.01
C TYR A 12 18.15 -12.81 -7.35
N THR A 13 17.25 -13.78 -7.54
CA THR A 13 17.05 -14.47 -8.80
C THR A 13 16.11 -13.70 -9.73
N HIS A 14 16.07 -14.11 -11.01
CA HIS A 14 15.10 -13.53 -11.95
C HIS A 14 13.63 -13.66 -11.48
N HIS A 15 13.31 -14.69 -10.70
CA HIS A 15 11.97 -14.86 -10.12
C HIS A 15 11.62 -13.74 -9.13
N HIS A 16 12.57 -13.28 -8.32
CA HIS A 16 12.38 -12.12 -7.44
C HIS A 16 12.05 -10.87 -8.24
N LEU A 17 12.78 -10.64 -9.34
CA LEU A 17 12.52 -9.48 -10.21
C LEU A 17 11.15 -9.56 -10.87
N VAL A 18 10.77 -10.73 -11.40
CA VAL A 18 9.46 -10.93 -12.04
C VAL A 18 8.33 -10.71 -11.01
N THR A 19 8.45 -11.29 -9.82
CA THR A 19 7.45 -11.10 -8.76
C THR A 19 7.36 -9.64 -8.32
N PHE A 20 8.50 -8.96 -8.17
CA PHE A 20 8.53 -7.54 -7.86
C PHE A 20 7.79 -6.72 -8.92
N LEU A 21 8.09 -6.93 -10.20
CA LEU A 21 7.46 -6.18 -11.30
C LEU A 21 5.96 -6.51 -11.43
N LEU A 22 5.57 -7.78 -11.34
CA LEU A 22 4.16 -8.17 -11.44
C LEU A 22 3.32 -7.58 -10.30
N THR A 23 3.79 -7.65 -9.06
CA THR A 23 3.09 -7.05 -7.92
C THR A 23 3.10 -5.53 -7.97
N PHE A 24 4.22 -4.91 -8.39
CA PHE A 24 4.33 -3.48 -8.59
C PHE A 24 3.32 -2.97 -9.61
N PHE A 25 3.32 -3.53 -10.82
CA PHE A 25 2.41 -3.10 -11.88
C PHE A 25 0.94 -3.47 -11.58
N SER A 26 0.66 -4.56 -10.89
CA SER A 26 -0.71 -4.86 -10.44
C SER A 26 -1.30 -3.72 -9.61
N TYR A 27 -0.51 -3.20 -8.68
CA TYR A 27 -0.96 -2.11 -7.82
C TYR A 27 -0.93 -0.75 -8.51
N VAL A 28 0.01 -0.53 -9.44
CA VAL A 28 0.03 0.65 -10.34
C VAL A 28 -1.29 0.73 -11.12
N LEU A 29 -1.72 -0.37 -11.74
CA LEU A 29 -2.95 -0.40 -12.53
C LEU A 29 -4.19 -0.17 -11.67
N LEU A 30 -4.25 -0.76 -10.47
CA LEU A 30 -5.32 -0.52 -9.52
C LEU A 30 -5.41 0.96 -9.10
N HIS A 31 -4.27 1.58 -8.81
CA HIS A 31 -4.24 3.00 -8.45
C HIS A 31 -4.56 3.92 -9.63
N ALA A 32 -4.14 3.54 -10.84
CA ALA A 32 -4.48 4.26 -12.06
C ALA A 32 -6.00 4.32 -12.26
N SER A 33 -6.70 3.20 -12.10
CA SER A 33 -8.15 3.16 -12.22
C SER A 33 -8.85 3.96 -11.11
N ARG A 34 -8.38 3.83 -9.85
CA ARG A 34 -8.89 4.62 -8.72
C ARG A 34 -8.75 6.13 -8.96
N LYS A 35 -7.62 6.56 -9.52
CA LYS A 35 -7.35 7.98 -9.81
C LYS A 35 -8.22 8.50 -10.96
N THR A 36 -8.64 7.64 -11.90
CA THR A 36 -9.50 8.00 -13.02
C THR A 36 -10.78 8.69 -12.55
N PHE A 37 -11.47 8.13 -11.55
CA PHE A 37 -12.69 8.77 -11.01
C PHE A 37 -12.43 10.18 -10.49
N SER A 38 -11.31 10.38 -9.80
CA SER A 38 -10.91 11.72 -9.31
C SER A 38 -10.69 12.71 -10.46
N ASN A 39 -10.08 12.27 -11.55
CA ASN A 39 -9.72 13.11 -12.69
C ASN A 39 -10.91 13.50 -13.58
N VAL A 40 -11.99 12.70 -13.57
CA VAL A 40 -13.15 12.92 -14.44
C VAL A 40 -14.36 13.52 -13.71
N LYS A 41 -14.22 13.85 -12.42
CA LYS A 41 -15.33 14.36 -11.60
C LYS A 41 -15.97 15.63 -12.18
N VAL A 42 -15.17 16.54 -12.68
CA VAL A 42 -15.67 17.79 -13.29
C VAL A 42 -16.50 17.46 -14.53
N SER A 43 -16.01 16.59 -15.40
CA SER A 43 -16.71 16.18 -16.61
C SER A 43 -18.00 15.42 -16.29
N ILE A 44 -17.99 14.52 -15.31
CA ILE A 44 -19.20 13.82 -14.84
C ILE A 44 -20.20 14.81 -14.25
N SER A 45 -19.76 15.73 -13.40
CA SER A 45 -20.64 16.72 -12.79
C SER A 45 -21.32 17.59 -13.85
N ALA A 46 -20.58 18.06 -14.84
CA ALA A 46 -21.11 18.85 -15.95
C ALA A 46 -22.14 18.07 -16.77
N GLN A 47 -21.94 16.77 -16.98
CA GLN A 47 -22.84 15.94 -17.78
C GLN A 47 -24.11 15.56 -17.00
N TRP A 48 -24.01 15.37 -15.69
CA TRP A 48 -25.17 15.01 -14.85
C TRP A 48 -26.01 16.21 -14.41
N THR A 49 -25.64 17.44 -14.77
CA THR A 49 -26.39 18.65 -14.49
C THR A 49 -26.87 19.33 -15.77
N PRO A 50 -28.02 20.03 -15.77
CA PRO A 50 -28.52 20.72 -16.95
C PRO A 50 -27.57 21.84 -17.39
N SER A 51 -27.29 21.90 -18.67
CA SER A 51 -26.56 23.02 -19.27
C SER A 51 -27.42 24.29 -19.17
N ILE A 52 -26.89 25.35 -18.53
CA ILE A 52 -27.55 26.64 -18.32
C ILE A 52 -27.82 27.40 -19.64
N GLN A 53 -27.40 26.85 -20.78
CA GLN A 53 -27.45 27.57 -22.07
C GLN A 53 -28.77 27.51 -22.82
N ASN A 54 -29.81 26.83 -22.35
CA ASN A 54 -31.12 26.81 -23.00
C ASN A 54 -32.24 27.34 -22.10
N ASP A 55 -32.22 28.67 -21.85
CA ASP A 55 -33.31 29.45 -21.27
C ASP A 55 -34.46 29.67 -22.27
N SER A 56 -34.81 28.70 -23.09
CA SER A 56 -36.09 28.67 -23.78
C SER A 56 -36.89 27.53 -23.21
N ALA A 57 -37.86 27.91 -22.38
CA ALA A 57 -38.90 27.00 -21.87
C ALA A 57 -39.69 26.36 -22.98
N ALA A 58 -39.09 25.42 -23.71
CA ALA A 58 -39.78 24.49 -24.57
C ALA A 58 -40.26 23.32 -23.71
N ALA A 59 -41.55 23.12 -23.64
CA ALA A 59 -42.17 21.96 -23.01
C ALA A 59 -41.53 20.69 -23.59
N PHE A 60 -40.92 19.88 -22.75
CA PHE A 60 -40.27 18.63 -23.12
C PHE A 60 -41.27 17.65 -23.72
N SER A 61 -41.01 17.12 -24.90
CA SER A 61 -41.76 15.96 -25.43
C SER A 61 -41.33 14.68 -24.69
N PRO A 62 -42.26 13.77 -24.43
CA PRO A 62 -41.99 12.52 -23.68
C PRO A 62 -40.95 11.59 -24.34
N GLY A 63 -40.52 11.85 -25.57
CA GLY A 63 -39.48 11.10 -26.26
C GLY A 63 -38.05 11.59 -26.01
N GLU A 64 -37.86 12.81 -25.46
CA GLU A 64 -36.57 13.43 -25.22
C GLU A 64 -36.00 13.16 -23.83
N THR A 65 -36.73 12.43 -22.99
CA THR A 65 -36.31 12.06 -21.62
C THR A 65 -35.09 11.16 -21.58
N TRP A 66 -34.65 10.61 -22.68
CA TRP A 66 -33.45 9.77 -22.79
C TRP A 66 -32.17 10.58 -23.07
N GLU A 67 -32.30 11.83 -23.54
CA GLU A 67 -31.16 12.73 -23.71
C GLU A 67 -30.88 13.58 -22.47
N ASP A 68 -31.78 13.57 -21.50
CA ASP A 68 -31.65 14.33 -20.26
C ASP A 68 -30.88 13.51 -19.20
N ASN A 69 -29.56 13.53 -19.27
CA ASN A 69 -28.64 12.95 -18.29
C ASN A 69 -28.70 13.66 -16.92
N ARG A 70 -29.82 14.25 -16.56
CA ARG A 70 -30.03 15.16 -15.41
C ARG A 70 -30.36 14.37 -14.14
N LEU A 71 -29.33 13.84 -13.49
CA LEU A 71 -29.49 13.25 -12.16
C LEU A 71 -29.73 14.32 -11.08
N PHE A 72 -29.18 15.51 -11.28
CA PHE A 72 -29.14 16.60 -10.29
C PHE A 72 -29.59 17.90 -10.90
N THR A 73 -30.21 18.76 -10.08
CA THR A 73 -30.71 20.07 -10.52
C THR A 73 -29.62 21.13 -10.64
N ASP A 74 -28.51 20.96 -9.91
CA ASP A 74 -27.37 21.87 -9.94
C ASP A 74 -26.03 21.12 -9.75
N GLU A 75 -24.95 21.77 -10.13
CA GLU A 75 -23.59 21.26 -10.04
C GLU A 75 -23.15 20.99 -8.60
N LYS A 76 -23.66 21.73 -7.62
CA LYS A 76 -23.33 21.52 -6.20
C LYS A 76 -23.86 20.18 -5.71
N GLN A 77 -25.06 19.81 -6.09
CA GLN A 77 -25.63 18.49 -5.73
C GLN A 77 -24.85 17.35 -6.38
N ALA A 78 -24.46 17.50 -7.64
CA ALA A 78 -23.62 16.52 -8.32
C ALA A 78 -22.26 16.36 -7.62
N THR A 79 -21.59 17.47 -7.28
CA THR A 79 -20.33 17.47 -6.56
C THR A 79 -20.43 16.82 -5.17
N LEU A 80 -21.50 17.11 -4.42
CA LEU A 80 -21.75 16.48 -3.13
C LEU A 80 -21.96 14.98 -3.27
N PHE A 81 -22.68 14.54 -4.30
CA PHE A 81 -22.89 13.11 -4.57
C PHE A 81 -21.59 12.40 -4.98
N LEU A 82 -20.75 13.03 -5.80
CA LEU A 82 -19.43 12.49 -6.15
C LEU A 82 -18.53 12.38 -4.91
N GLY A 83 -18.56 13.35 -4.01
CA GLY A 83 -17.88 13.27 -2.72
C GLY A 83 -18.43 12.18 -1.79
N ALA A 84 -19.75 11.96 -1.82
CA ALA A 84 -20.37 10.85 -1.09
C ALA A 84 -19.92 9.49 -1.64
N LEU A 85 -19.75 9.35 -2.96
CA LEU A 85 -19.21 8.14 -3.58
C LEU A 85 -17.76 7.86 -3.11
N ASP A 86 -16.90 8.89 -2.97
CA ASP A 86 -15.56 8.72 -2.40
C ASP A 86 -15.62 8.16 -0.97
N SER A 87 -16.51 8.70 -0.14
CA SER A 87 -16.69 8.25 1.24
C SER A 87 -17.21 6.82 1.32
N ILE A 88 -18.19 6.48 0.49
CA ILE A 88 -18.73 5.12 0.34
C ILE A 88 -17.63 4.15 -0.09
N PHE A 89 -16.84 4.52 -1.08
CA PHE A 89 -15.70 3.73 -1.53
C PHE A 89 -14.70 3.48 -0.42
N LEU A 90 -14.23 4.53 0.27
CA LEU A 90 -13.23 4.40 1.33
C LEU A 90 -13.73 3.58 2.52
N PHE A 91 -15.00 3.71 2.88
CA PHE A 91 -15.59 2.93 3.95
C PHE A 91 -15.71 1.45 3.58
N SER A 92 -16.25 1.13 2.39
CA SER A 92 -16.35 -0.24 1.90
C SER A 92 -14.96 -0.87 1.69
N TYR A 93 -14.00 -0.09 1.19
CA TYR A 93 -12.60 -0.48 1.07
C TYR A 93 -11.99 -0.85 2.43
N ALA A 94 -12.24 -0.04 3.47
CA ALA A 94 -11.75 -0.32 4.82
C ALA A 94 -12.32 -1.63 5.39
N VAL A 95 -13.64 -1.84 5.26
CA VAL A 95 -14.30 -3.09 5.66
C VAL A 95 -13.73 -4.27 4.86
N GLY A 96 -13.60 -4.08 3.56
CA GLY A 96 -13.05 -5.09 2.66
C GLY A 96 -11.61 -5.49 3.00
N LEU A 97 -10.76 -4.56 3.46
CA LEU A 97 -9.39 -4.85 3.87
C LEU A 97 -9.31 -5.84 5.04
N TYR A 98 -10.22 -5.75 6.00
CA TYR A 98 -10.28 -6.71 7.10
C TYR A 98 -10.67 -8.10 6.61
N LEU A 99 -11.63 -8.18 5.68
CA LEU A 99 -12.10 -9.44 5.13
C LEU A 99 -11.06 -10.07 4.20
N SER A 100 -10.52 -9.27 3.29
CA SER A 100 -9.56 -9.73 2.28
C SER A 100 -8.21 -10.14 2.88
N GLY A 101 -7.79 -9.53 3.98
CA GLY A 101 -6.62 -9.97 4.72
C GLY A 101 -6.77 -11.40 5.24
N VAL A 102 -7.90 -11.70 5.87
CA VAL A 102 -8.21 -13.07 6.37
C VAL A 102 -8.36 -14.07 5.22
N ILE A 103 -8.96 -13.65 4.10
CA ILE A 103 -9.12 -14.50 2.92
C ILE A 103 -7.75 -14.77 2.28
N GLY A 104 -6.89 -13.76 2.21
CA GLY A 104 -5.56 -13.87 1.60
C GLY A 104 -4.63 -14.87 2.30
N ASP A 105 -4.75 -15.04 3.62
CA ASP A 105 -3.98 -16.03 4.37
C ASP A 105 -4.57 -17.47 4.28
N ARG A 106 -5.77 -17.62 3.73
CA ARG A 106 -6.49 -18.91 3.65
C ARG A 106 -6.66 -19.45 2.23
N VAL A 107 -6.58 -18.56 1.25
CA VAL A 107 -6.80 -18.85 -0.16
C VAL A 107 -5.53 -18.51 -0.93
N ASN A 108 -5.30 -19.18 -2.05
CA ASN A 108 -4.13 -18.87 -2.88
C ASN A 108 -4.16 -17.39 -3.32
N LEU A 109 -3.14 -16.64 -2.95
CA LEU A 109 -3.00 -15.20 -3.19
C LEU A 109 -3.17 -14.81 -4.65
N ARG A 110 -2.76 -15.67 -5.59
CA ARG A 110 -2.91 -15.44 -7.04
C ARG A 110 -4.37 -15.31 -7.45
N TYR A 111 -5.24 -16.20 -6.94
CA TYR A 111 -6.68 -16.14 -7.26
C TYR A 111 -7.36 -14.92 -6.64
N VAL A 112 -7.01 -14.59 -5.40
CA VAL A 112 -7.56 -13.41 -4.72
C VAL A 112 -7.15 -12.12 -5.43
N LEU A 113 -5.88 -12.01 -5.84
CA LEU A 113 -5.37 -10.87 -6.61
C LEU A 113 -6.06 -10.74 -7.97
N CYS A 114 -6.14 -11.83 -8.72
CA CYS A 114 -6.80 -11.83 -10.02
C CYS A 114 -8.28 -11.43 -9.90
N PHE A 115 -8.99 -12.01 -8.92
CA PHE A 115 -10.39 -11.67 -8.66
C PHE A 115 -10.57 -10.20 -8.28
N GLY A 116 -9.71 -9.65 -7.41
CA GLY A 116 -9.73 -8.24 -7.03
C GLY A 116 -9.48 -7.30 -8.22
N LEU A 117 -8.45 -7.59 -9.03
CA LEU A 117 -8.10 -6.78 -10.19
C LEU A 117 -9.16 -6.84 -11.30
N CYS A 118 -9.54 -8.04 -11.73
CA CYS A 118 -10.48 -8.22 -12.82
C CYS A 118 -11.91 -7.81 -12.41
N GLY A 119 -12.30 -8.12 -11.17
CA GLY A 119 -13.60 -7.75 -10.64
C GLY A 119 -13.78 -6.24 -10.52
N SER A 120 -12.79 -5.53 -9.94
CA SER A 120 -12.85 -4.07 -9.85
C SER A 120 -12.82 -3.40 -11.22
N ALA A 121 -12.02 -3.91 -12.17
CA ALA A 121 -12.01 -3.43 -13.55
C ALA A 121 -13.39 -3.59 -14.21
N ALA A 122 -14.07 -4.72 -14.02
CA ALA A 122 -15.42 -4.93 -14.53
C ALA A 122 -16.42 -3.95 -13.90
N VAL A 123 -16.34 -3.70 -12.60
CA VAL A 123 -17.22 -2.73 -11.91
C VAL A 123 -16.98 -1.31 -12.41
N GLU A 124 -15.74 -0.89 -12.63
CA GLU A 124 -15.42 0.43 -13.18
C GLU A 124 -15.89 0.59 -14.62
N PHE A 125 -15.76 -0.45 -15.43
CA PHE A 125 -16.34 -0.47 -16.78
C PHE A 125 -17.87 -0.34 -16.73
N LEU A 126 -18.54 -1.07 -15.85
CA LEU A 126 -19.98 -0.95 -15.65
C LEU A 126 -20.38 0.46 -15.21
N PHE A 127 -19.67 1.02 -14.23
CA PHE A 127 -19.98 2.34 -13.65
C PHE A 127 -19.83 3.49 -14.64
N GLY A 128 -18.71 3.57 -15.34
CA GLY A 128 -18.37 4.74 -16.11
C GLY A 128 -18.60 4.61 -17.61
N THR A 129 -18.52 3.38 -18.16
CA THR A 129 -18.62 3.15 -19.60
C THR A 129 -19.98 2.59 -19.97
N LEU A 130 -20.38 1.47 -19.37
CA LEU A 130 -21.59 0.78 -19.79
C LEU A 130 -22.86 1.55 -19.41
N THR A 131 -22.90 2.17 -18.22
CA THR A 131 -24.03 3.01 -17.80
C THR A 131 -24.23 4.18 -18.74
N GLU A 132 -23.13 4.81 -19.19
CA GLU A 132 -23.18 5.92 -20.14
C GLU A 132 -23.66 5.45 -21.53
N TRP A 133 -23.12 4.36 -22.05
CA TRP A 133 -23.54 3.82 -23.35
C TRP A 133 -24.99 3.35 -23.39
N LEU A 134 -25.51 2.87 -22.24
CA LEU A 134 -26.89 2.42 -22.11
C LEU A 134 -27.85 3.51 -21.59
N HIS A 135 -27.33 4.70 -21.32
CA HIS A 135 -28.07 5.83 -20.73
C HIS A 135 -28.83 5.44 -19.44
N ILE A 136 -28.13 4.66 -18.56
CA ILE A 136 -28.69 4.21 -17.28
C ILE A 136 -28.17 5.12 -16.18
N TYR A 137 -28.99 6.05 -15.72
CA TYR A 137 -28.62 7.00 -14.65
C TYR A 137 -29.45 6.70 -13.40
N ASN A 138 -28.82 6.05 -12.42
CA ASN A 138 -29.47 5.66 -11.16
C ASN A 138 -28.51 5.78 -9.98
N ILE A 139 -28.87 6.63 -9.02
CA ILE A 139 -28.08 6.91 -7.81
C ILE A 139 -27.80 5.62 -7.02
N TYR A 140 -28.80 4.76 -6.84
CA TYR A 140 -28.65 3.54 -6.07
C TYR A 140 -27.71 2.53 -6.76
N LEU A 141 -27.80 2.44 -8.09
CA LEU A 141 -26.89 1.62 -8.90
C LEU A 141 -25.44 2.11 -8.72
N TYR A 142 -25.20 3.42 -8.84
CA TYR A 142 -23.87 4.00 -8.67
C TYR A 142 -23.32 3.78 -7.29
N CYS A 143 -24.11 3.97 -6.23
CA CYS A 143 -23.70 3.66 -4.86
C CYS A 143 -23.36 2.18 -4.69
N GLY A 144 -24.20 1.28 -5.20
CA GLY A 144 -23.98 -0.17 -5.14
C GLY A 144 -22.70 -0.61 -5.85
N LEU A 145 -22.46 -0.09 -7.07
CA LEU A 145 -21.24 -0.35 -7.82
C LEU A 145 -19.99 0.16 -7.08
N TRP A 146 -20.08 1.33 -6.43
CA TRP A 146 -18.95 1.90 -5.70
C TRP A 146 -18.64 1.16 -4.39
N VAL A 147 -19.67 0.67 -3.68
CA VAL A 147 -19.48 -0.26 -2.55
C VAL A 147 -18.77 -1.53 -3.04
N LEU A 148 -19.23 -2.12 -4.13
CA LEU A 148 -18.64 -3.34 -4.70
C LEU A 148 -17.21 -3.09 -5.17
N ASN A 149 -16.93 -1.95 -5.81
CA ASN A 149 -15.58 -1.55 -6.23
C ASN A 149 -14.63 -1.45 -5.03
N GLY A 150 -15.05 -0.78 -3.95
CA GLY A 150 -14.25 -0.67 -2.72
C GLY A 150 -13.91 -2.05 -2.12
N LEU A 151 -14.88 -2.95 -2.02
CA LEU A 151 -14.68 -4.31 -1.53
C LEU A 151 -13.71 -5.11 -2.41
N LEU A 152 -13.85 -5.04 -3.74
CA LEU A 152 -12.97 -5.77 -4.67
C LEU A 152 -11.54 -5.21 -4.69
N GLN A 153 -11.38 -3.90 -4.71
CA GLN A 153 -10.06 -3.27 -4.68
C GLN A 153 -9.31 -3.55 -3.38
N SER A 154 -10.01 -3.70 -2.27
CA SER A 154 -9.41 -4.00 -0.97
C SER A 154 -8.69 -5.34 -0.91
N ALA A 155 -9.06 -6.29 -1.77
CA ALA A 155 -8.42 -7.60 -1.85
C ALA A 155 -6.96 -7.54 -2.33
N VAL A 156 -6.59 -6.50 -3.06
CA VAL A 156 -5.29 -6.44 -3.74
C VAL A 156 -4.14 -6.12 -2.79
N TRP A 157 -4.24 -5.07 -1.96
CA TRP A 157 -3.13 -4.61 -1.14
C TRP A 157 -2.59 -5.64 -0.15
N PRO A 158 -3.41 -6.28 0.70
CA PRO A 158 -2.92 -7.30 1.64
C PRO A 158 -2.23 -8.47 0.92
N CYS A 159 -2.78 -8.87 -0.22
CA CYS A 159 -2.24 -9.99 -0.99
C CYS A 159 -0.90 -9.66 -1.66
N VAL A 160 -0.73 -8.49 -2.27
CA VAL A 160 0.58 -8.11 -2.87
C VAL A 160 1.65 -7.94 -1.79
N VAL A 161 1.31 -7.39 -0.63
CA VAL A 161 2.24 -7.30 0.52
C VAL A 161 2.61 -8.70 1.02
N ALA A 162 1.65 -9.64 1.09
CA ALA A 162 1.93 -11.02 1.48
C ALA A 162 2.84 -11.72 0.48
N VAL A 163 2.59 -11.59 -0.82
CA VAL A 163 3.46 -12.13 -1.88
C VAL A 163 4.87 -11.57 -1.76
N MET A 164 5.00 -10.25 -1.64
CA MET A 164 6.30 -9.59 -1.45
C MET A 164 7.00 -10.07 -0.18
N GLY A 165 6.26 -10.20 0.93
CA GLY A 165 6.79 -10.76 2.17
C GLY A 165 7.23 -12.21 2.05
N ASN A 166 6.62 -13.02 1.17
CA ASN A 166 7.02 -14.39 0.91
C ASN A 166 8.32 -14.50 0.11
N TRP A 167 8.55 -13.58 -0.81
CA TRP A 167 9.71 -13.60 -1.70
C TRP A 167 10.93 -12.88 -1.13
N PHE A 168 10.72 -11.80 -0.35
CA PHE A 168 11.82 -10.98 0.15
C PHE A 168 12.01 -11.20 1.64
N GLY A 169 13.20 -11.70 2.01
CA GLY A 169 13.61 -11.97 3.38
C GLY A 169 13.63 -10.70 4.26
N LYS A 170 13.97 -10.89 5.55
CA LYS A 170 13.97 -9.78 6.53
C LYS A 170 15.05 -8.73 6.22
N THR A 171 16.20 -9.18 5.74
CA THR A 171 17.35 -8.31 5.39
C THR A 171 17.05 -7.57 4.08
N GLY A 172 17.19 -6.25 4.06
CA GLY A 172 16.95 -5.39 2.89
C GLY A 172 15.47 -5.14 2.57
N ARG A 173 14.54 -5.70 3.36
CA ARG A 173 13.09 -5.55 3.13
C ARG A 173 12.63 -4.09 3.14
N GLY A 174 13.17 -3.25 4.02
CA GLY A 174 12.81 -1.84 4.11
C GLY A 174 13.13 -1.09 2.82
N PHE A 175 14.29 -1.33 2.22
CA PHE A 175 14.67 -0.74 0.94
C PHE A 175 13.80 -1.25 -0.20
N VAL A 176 13.66 -2.58 -0.34
CA VAL A 176 12.86 -3.21 -1.40
C VAL A 176 11.40 -2.78 -1.32
N PHE A 177 10.80 -2.82 -0.13
CA PHE A 177 9.42 -2.40 0.07
C PHE A 177 9.25 -0.89 -0.04
N GLY A 178 10.25 -0.10 0.38
CA GLY A 178 10.26 1.35 0.20
C GLY A 178 10.20 1.74 -1.29
N LEU A 179 11.05 1.10 -2.11
CA LEU A 179 11.05 1.28 -3.57
C LEU A 179 9.75 0.75 -4.20
N TRP A 180 9.31 -0.43 -3.77
CA TRP A 180 8.10 -1.06 -4.29
C TRP A 180 6.84 -0.26 -3.94
N SER A 181 6.76 0.39 -2.78
CA SER A 181 5.61 1.21 -2.38
C SER A 181 5.38 2.45 -3.25
N ALA A 182 6.38 2.82 -4.09
CA ALA A 182 6.20 3.84 -5.12
C ALA A 182 5.10 3.49 -6.14
N CYS A 183 4.68 2.21 -6.22
CA CYS A 183 3.62 1.76 -7.12
C CYS A 183 2.32 2.56 -7.00
N ALA A 184 1.92 2.99 -5.80
CA ALA A 184 0.74 3.81 -5.59
C ALA A 184 0.86 5.18 -6.29
N SER A 185 1.97 5.89 -6.08
CA SER A 185 2.21 7.20 -6.69
C SER A 185 2.41 7.10 -8.22
N VAL A 186 3.14 6.08 -8.69
CA VAL A 186 3.27 5.81 -10.13
C VAL A 186 1.90 5.51 -10.75
N GLY A 187 1.04 4.77 -10.04
CA GLY A 187 -0.33 4.50 -10.46
C GLY A 187 -1.17 5.77 -10.59
N ASN A 188 -1.06 6.69 -9.62
CA ASN A 188 -1.76 7.97 -9.66
C ASN A 188 -1.35 8.80 -10.90
N ILE A 189 -0.06 8.87 -11.19
CA ILE A 189 0.48 9.58 -12.36
C ILE A 189 0.00 8.91 -13.66
N LEU A 190 0.09 7.58 -13.74
CA LEU A 190 -0.37 6.83 -14.91
C LEU A 190 -1.87 7.01 -15.15
N GLY A 191 -2.69 6.96 -14.09
CA GLY A 191 -4.13 7.16 -14.17
C GLY A 191 -4.50 8.54 -14.68
N ALA A 192 -3.82 9.58 -14.20
CA ALA A 192 -4.00 10.95 -14.68
C ALA A 192 -3.64 11.07 -16.16
N PHE A 193 -2.54 10.44 -16.60
CA PHE A 193 -2.13 10.45 -18.00
C PHE A 193 -3.11 9.71 -18.91
N LEU A 194 -3.53 8.49 -18.52
CA LEU A 194 -4.47 7.69 -19.29
C LEU A 194 -5.82 8.39 -19.41
N ALA A 195 -6.38 8.90 -18.30
CA ALA A 195 -7.64 9.59 -18.30
C ALA A 195 -7.60 10.85 -19.16
N SER A 196 -6.61 11.72 -18.96
CA SER A 196 -6.50 12.99 -19.70
C SER A 196 -6.29 12.80 -21.21
N SER A 197 -5.63 11.71 -21.64
CA SER A 197 -5.38 11.43 -23.06
C SER A 197 -6.66 11.19 -23.88
N VAL A 198 -7.69 10.64 -23.24
CA VAL A 198 -8.96 10.26 -23.89
C VAL A 198 -10.15 11.09 -23.45
N LEU A 199 -10.00 11.94 -22.43
CA LEU A 199 -11.11 12.73 -21.86
C LEU A 199 -11.80 13.63 -22.90
N LYS A 200 -11.10 14.06 -23.95
CA LYS A 200 -11.67 14.83 -25.06
C LYS A 200 -12.75 14.10 -25.85
N TYR A 201 -12.84 12.77 -25.72
CA TYR A 201 -13.86 11.96 -26.39
C TYR A 201 -15.06 11.68 -25.47
N GLY A 202 -14.93 11.91 -24.18
CA GLY A 202 -15.91 11.66 -23.13
C GLY A 202 -15.28 10.95 -21.93
N TYR A 203 -15.87 11.13 -20.75
CA TYR A 203 -15.35 10.53 -19.53
C TYR A 203 -15.49 8.99 -19.51
N GLU A 204 -16.47 8.45 -20.25
CA GLU A 204 -16.69 7.02 -20.42
C GLU A 204 -15.50 6.31 -21.06
N TYR A 205 -14.77 6.97 -21.94
CA TYR A 205 -13.55 6.44 -22.55
C TYR A 205 -12.37 6.41 -21.56
N ALA A 206 -12.34 7.31 -20.58
CA ALA A 206 -11.34 7.26 -19.51
C ALA A 206 -11.54 5.99 -18.67
N PHE A 207 -12.77 5.69 -18.28
CA PHE A 207 -13.09 4.44 -17.58
C PHE A 207 -12.84 3.20 -18.45
N LEU A 208 -13.19 3.25 -19.74
CA LEU A 208 -12.95 2.15 -20.68
C LEU A 208 -11.47 1.80 -20.74
N VAL A 209 -10.61 2.78 -20.99
CA VAL A 209 -9.16 2.54 -21.16
C VAL A 209 -8.54 2.01 -19.86
N THR A 210 -8.84 2.63 -18.73
CA THR A 210 -8.25 2.21 -17.45
C THR A 210 -8.76 0.84 -17.00
N SER A 211 -10.04 0.54 -17.18
CA SER A 211 -10.62 -0.76 -16.85
C SER A 211 -10.07 -1.89 -17.73
N VAL A 212 -9.94 -1.66 -19.05
CA VAL A 212 -9.37 -2.66 -19.98
C VAL A 212 -7.90 -2.95 -19.63
N VAL A 213 -7.10 -1.93 -19.38
CA VAL A 213 -5.69 -2.09 -19.01
C VAL A 213 -5.55 -2.80 -17.67
N GLN A 214 -6.38 -2.47 -16.69
CA GLN A 214 -6.39 -3.16 -15.39
C GLN A 214 -6.84 -4.62 -15.52
N PHE A 215 -7.88 -4.90 -16.30
CA PHE A 215 -8.35 -6.26 -16.54
C PHE A 215 -7.26 -7.12 -17.20
N ALA A 216 -6.60 -6.60 -18.23
CA ALA A 216 -5.47 -7.26 -18.87
C ALA A 216 -4.32 -7.53 -17.87
N GLY A 217 -4.02 -6.57 -16.99
CA GLY A 217 -3.07 -6.75 -15.90
C GLY A 217 -3.47 -7.90 -14.97
N GLY A 218 -4.74 -8.02 -14.60
CA GLY A 218 -5.26 -9.12 -13.79
C GLY A 218 -5.07 -10.49 -14.46
N VAL A 219 -5.27 -10.57 -15.77
CA VAL A 219 -5.03 -11.79 -16.55
C VAL A 219 -3.54 -12.15 -16.56
N VAL A 220 -2.65 -11.17 -16.75
CA VAL A 220 -1.19 -11.39 -16.69
C VAL A 220 -0.76 -11.90 -15.31
N VAL A 221 -1.32 -11.35 -14.24
CA VAL A 221 -1.07 -11.82 -12.87
C VAL A 221 -1.52 -13.27 -12.68
N PHE A 222 -2.67 -13.63 -13.22
CA PHE A 222 -3.19 -14.99 -13.10
C PHE A 222 -2.24 -16.04 -13.66
N PHE A 223 -1.64 -15.79 -14.81
CA PHE A 223 -0.73 -16.72 -15.47
C PHE A 223 0.73 -16.59 -15.02
N GLY A 224 1.17 -15.40 -14.64
CA GLY A 224 2.60 -15.12 -14.44
C GLY A 224 3.06 -15.05 -12.98
N LEU A 225 2.15 -14.83 -12.00
CA LEU A 225 2.55 -14.59 -10.63
C LEU A 225 2.81 -15.89 -9.87
N LEU A 226 4.00 -16.00 -9.29
CA LEU A 226 4.37 -17.02 -8.31
C LEU A 226 4.23 -16.43 -6.90
N THR A 227 3.43 -17.07 -6.06
CA THR A 227 3.08 -16.51 -4.73
C THR A 227 4.13 -16.76 -3.67
N SER A 228 4.98 -17.79 -3.88
CA SER A 228 6.07 -18.12 -2.95
C SER A 228 7.24 -18.79 -3.67
N PRO A 229 8.47 -18.71 -3.13
CA PRO A 229 9.65 -19.42 -3.65
C PRO A 229 9.48 -20.94 -3.69
N LYS A 230 8.64 -21.48 -2.82
CA LYS A 230 8.36 -22.93 -2.74
C LYS A 230 7.76 -23.48 -4.04
N GLU A 231 7.01 -22.67 -4.79
CA GLU A 231 6.40 -23.08 -6.07
C GLU A 231 7.44 -23.41 -7.15
N VAL A 232 8.67 -22.91 -7.01
CA VAL A 232 9.80 -23.16 -7.92
C VAL A 232 10.94 -23.96 -7.27
N GLY A 233 10.67 -24.62 -6.14
CA GLY A 233 11.65 -25.44 -5.43
C GLY A 233 12.79 -24.66 -4.78
N LEU A 234 12.65 -23.35 -4.61
CA LEU A 234 13.60 -22.53 -3.88
C LEU A 234 13.26 -22.57 -2.40
N SER A 235 14.09 -23.21 -1.59
CA SER A 235 13.96 -23.19 -0.13
C SER A 235 14.50 -21.87 0.41
N LEU A 236 13.84 -21.32 1.44
CA LEU A 236 14.32 -20.17 2.20
C LEU A 236 15.52 -20.51 3.12
N GLU A 237 16.53 -21.22 2.59
CA GLU A 237 17.69 -21.71 3.36
C GLU A 237 18.68 -20.62 3.83
N SER A 238 18.36 -19.34 3.74
CA SER A 238 19.30 -18.30 4.16
C SER A 238 19.19 -17.87 5.64
N GLU A 239 18.25 -18.40 6.41
CA GLU A 239 18.16 -18.04 7.84
C GLU A 239 18.92 -18.99 8.79
N THR A 240 19.41 -20.14 8.31
CA THR A 240 20.06 -21.15 9.18
C THR A 240 21.59 -21.15 9.13
N ARG A 241 22.24 -20.29 8.35
CA ARG A 241 23.70 -20.25 8.20
C ARG A 241 24.42 -19.13 8.99
N LEU A 242 23.90 -18.73 10.14
CA LEU A 242 24.63 -17.83 11.06
C LEU A 242 24.52 -18.34 12.49
N SER A 243 24.84 -19.60 12.71
CA SER A 243 25.40 -20.07 13.98
C SER A 243 26.84 -20.41 13.71
N PRO A 244 27.83 -19.74 14.31
CA PRO A 244 29.18 -20.26 14.33
C PRO A 244 29.15 -21.58 15.13
N VAL A 245 29.38 -22.69 14.46
CA VAL A 245 29.84 -23.89 15.16
C VAL A 245 31.21 -23.53 15.68
N GLU A 246 31.32 -23.28 16.98
CA GLU A 246 32.60 -23.32 17.69
C GLU A 246 33.14 -24.74 17.53
N THR A 247 34.06 -24.92 16.61
CA THR A 247 34.92 -26.07 16.55
C THR A 247 36.05 -25.79 17.55
N ASP A 248 35.95 -26.40 18.72
CA ASP A 248 37.07 -26.59 19.59
C ASP A 248 38.17 -27.36 18.82
N THR A 249 39.24 -26.63 18.56
CA THR A 249 40.52 -27.19 18.12
C THR A 249 41.20 -27.77 19.34
N ASP A 250 41.35 -29.07 19.41
CA ASP A 250 42.51 -29.62 20.06
C ASP A 250 43.15 -30.72 19.25
N SER A 251 44.43 -30.53 19.13
CA SER A 251 45.44 -31.26 18.38
C SER A 251 45.57 -32.71 18.80
N HIS A 252 45.72 -33.63 17.84
CA HIS A 252 46.82 -34.55 17.73
C HIS A 252 46.61 -35.50 16.53
N ARG A 253 47.54 -35.42 15.56
CA ARG A 253 47.77 -36.47 14.55
C ARG A 253 48.47 -37.65 15.22
N PRO A 254 48.27 -38.91 14.71
CA PRO A 254 49.26 -39.47 13.85
C PRO A 254 48.70 -40.21 12.63
N LEU A 255 49.58 -40.37 11.64
CA LEU A 255 49.49 -41.12 10.40
C LEU A 255 49.33 -42.64 10.70
N MET A 256 48.51 -43.35 9.94
CA MET A 256 48.79 -44.62 9.21
C MET A 256 47.52 -45.41 8.91
N SER A 257 47.52 -45.95 7.68
CA SER A 257 47.10 -47.23 7.12
C SER A 257 45.74 -47.32 6.40
N ASP A 258 45.86 -47.87 5.16
CA ASP A 258 44.91 -47.94 4.06
C ASP A 258 43.78 -49.00 4.17
N GLU A 259 43.46 -49.52 5.34
CA GLU A 259 42.42 -50.53 5.52
C GLU A 259 41.08 -49.99 6.13
N GLU A 260 40.99 -48.69 6.45
CA GLU A 260 39.79 -48.09 7.10
C GLU A 260 38.77 -47.51 6.12
N ASP A 261 39.06 -47.38 4.83
CA ASP A 261 38.16 -46.66 3.90
C ASP A 261 36.97 -47.53 3.40
N GLU A 262 37.11 -48.84 3.33
CA GLU A 262 35.98 -49.73 2.98
C GLU A 262 34.94 -49.85 4.10
N VAL A 263 35.37 -49.85 5.35
CA VAL A 263 34.47 -49.90 6.52
C VAL A 263 33.70 -48.59 6.69
N LYS A 264 34.32 -47.47 6.36
CA LYS A 264 33.63 -46.15 6.39
C LYS A 264 32.60 -46.02 5.29
N ALA A 265 32.85 -46.57 4.10
CA ALA A 265 31.89 -46.58 3.01
C ALA A 265 30.64 -47.42 3.33
N GLU A 266 30.81 -48.59 3.97
CA GLU A 266 29.69 -49.41 4.43
C GLU A 266 28.90 -48.79 5.58
N VAL A 267 29.56 -48.14 6.52
CA VAL A 267 28.92 -47.41 7.64
C VAL A 267 28.16 -46.20 7.11
N TYR A 268 28.71 -45.47 6.12
CA TYR A 268 28.00 -44.35 5.46
C TYR A 268 26.80 -44.87 4.66
N SER A 269 26.94 -45.96 3.91
CA SER A 269 25.84 -46.55 3.15
C SER A 269 24.73 -47.08 4.07
N ARG A 270 25.05 -47.72 5.19
CA ARG A 270 24.09 -48.16 6.21
C ARG A 270 23.41 -46.97 6.90
N ARG A 271 24.13 -45.84 7.12
CA ARG A 271 23.55 -44.65 7.71
C ARG A 271 22.58 -43.92 6.77
N TYR A 272 22.80 -44.02 5.45
CA TYR A 272 21.84 -43.49 4.45
C TYR A 272 20.65 -44.43 4.25
N GLN A 273 20.76 -45.71 4.50
CA GLN A 273 19.65 -46.68 4.40
C GLN A 273 18.78 -46.74 5.67
N THR A 274 19.29 -46.26 6.83
CA THR A 274 18.53 -46.26 8.10
C THR A 274 17.79 -44.91 8.33
N VAL A 275 17.88 -43.94 7.42
CA VAL A 275 17.12 -42.67 7.41
C VAL A 275 15.97 -42.74 6.39
N GLN A 276 15.49 -43.95 6.06
CA GLN A 276 14.09 -44.12 5.66
C GLN A 276 13.30 -44.32 6.95
N GLN A 277 13.05 -43.22 7.66
CA GLN A 277 12.08 -43.21 8.74
C GLN A 277 10.68 -43.44 8.18
N PRO A 278 9.85 -44.21 8.90
CA PRO A 278 8.46 -44.35 8.56
C PRO A 278 7.78 -43.03 8.78
N ASP A 279 6.92 -42.67 7.82
CA ASP A 279 5.82 -41.71 7.91
C ASP A 279 5.98 -40.63 9.01
N GLU A 280 6.82 -39.60 8.76
CA GLU A 280 6.53 -38.31 9.40
C GLU A 280 5.14 -37.89 8.93
N PRO A 281 4.22 -37.55 9.86
CA PRO A 281 2.93 -37.02 9.47
C PRO A 281 3.21 -35.85 8.54
N LEU A 282 2.60 -35.85 7.36
CA LEU A 282 2.59 -34.78 6.38
C LEU A 282 2.60 -33.45 7.16
N ALA A 283 3.66 -32.67 7.00
CA ALA A 283 3.78 -31.39 7.65
C ALA A 283 2.45 -30.66 7.43
N GLU A 284 1.69 -30.46 8.49
CA GLU A 284 0.40 -29.80 8.42
C GLU A 284 0.61 -28.49 7.68
N SER A 285 -0.19 -28.25 6.63
CA SER A 285 -0.16 -26.99 5.91
C SER A 285 -0.29 -25.86 6.92
N PRO A 286 0.53 -24.78 6.82
CA PRO A 286 0.53 -23.70 7.79
C PRO A 286 -0.90 -23.18 7.98
N GLN A 287 -1.42 -23.25 9.19
CA GLN A 287 -2.77 -22.81 9.50
C GLN A 287 -2.80 -21.30 9.61
N ALA A 288 -3.72 -20.66 8.88
CA ALA A 288 -3.97 -19.24 8.99
C ALA A 288 -4.49 -18.90 10.39
N ILE A 289 -3.96 -17.83 10.99
CA ILE A 289 -4.43 -17.37 12.30
C ILE A 289 -5.82 -16.72 12.21
N SER A 290 -6.53 -16.69 13.34
CA SER A 290 -7.79 -15.95 13.41
C SER A 290 -7.54 -14.43 13.43
N PHE A 291 -8.55 -13.66 12.96
CA PHE A 291 -8.49 -12.19 12.98
C PHE A 291 -8.18 -11.64 14.38
N CYS A 292 -8.83 -12.17 15.44
CA CYS A 292 -8.60 -11.73 16.81
C CYS A 292 -7.17 -12.01 17.29
N GLN A 293 -6.61 -13.17 16.92
CA GLN A 293 -5.22 -13.50 17.23
C GLN A 293 -4.25 -12.55 16.52
N ALA A 294 -4.47 -12.27 15.23
CA ALA A 294 -3.67 -11.32 14.47
C ALA A 294 -3.71 -9.91 15.06
N PHE A 295 -4.89 -9.46 15.49
CA PHE A 295 -5.08 -8.15 16.11
C PHE A 295 -4.34 -8.02 17.44
N CYS A 296 -4.23 -9.12 18.21
CA CYS A 296 -3.52 -9.17 19.49
C CYS A 296 -2.01 -9.35 19.36
N LEU A 297 -1.47 -9.53 18.16
CA LEU A 297 -0.02 -9.65 17.97
C LEU A 297 0.70 -8.38 18.43
N PRO A 298 1.89 -8.53 19.05
CA PRO A 298 2.68 -7.40 19.52
C PRO A 298 2.99 -6.39 18.41
N GLY A 299 2.61 -5.14 18.61
CA GLY A 299 2.86 -4.04 17.68
C GLY A 299 1.74 -3.81 16.64
N VAL A 300 0.84 -4.75 16.38
CA VAL A 300 -0.22 -4.58 15.39
C VAL A 300 -1.15 -3.42 15.77
N LEU A 301 -1.69 -3.42 16.98
CA LEU A 301 -2.59 -2.35 17.43
C LEU A 301 -1.93 -0.97 17.46
N PRO A 302 -0.74 -0.76 18.05
CA PRO A 302 -0.07 0.54 18.03
C PRO A 302 0.21 1.07 16.62
N TYR A 303 0.73 0.23 15.73
CA TYR A 303 0.97 0.66 14.35
C TYR A 303 -0.32 0.92 13.57
N SER A 304 -1.39 0.15 13.80
CA SER A 304 -2.70 0.38 13.17
C SER A 304 -3.29 1.73 13.57
N LEU A 305 -3.26 2.07 14.87
CA LEU A 305 -3.75 3.36 15.36
C LEU A 305 -2.89 4.53 14.89
N ALA A 306 -1.56 4.36 14.91
CA ALA A 306 -0.65 5.35 14.35
C ALA A 306 -0.93 5.58 12.85
N TYR A 307 -1.19 4.51 12.12
CA TYR A 307 -1.50 4.59 10.71
C TYR A 307 -2.86 5.21 10.43
N ALA A 308 -3.87 5.00 11.29
CA ALA A 308 -5.16 5.68 11.17
C ALA A 308 -4.99 7.22 11.19
N CYS A 309 -4.15 7.72 12.09
CA CYS A 309 -3.84 9.14 12.17
C CYS A 309 -3.02 9.63 10.96
N LEU A 310 -1.99 8.87 10.57
CA LEU A 310 -1.09 9.25 9.48
C LEU A 310 -1.75 9.14 8.10
N LYS A 311 -2.51 8.07 7.85
CA LYS A 311 -3.22 7.86 6.59
C LYS A 311 -4.29 8.93 6.38
N LEU A 312 -4.94 9.39 7.44
CA LEU A 312 -5.84 10.54 7.39
C LEU A 312 -5.14 11.75 6.77
N VAL A 313 -3.97 12.12 7.26
CA VAL A 313 -3.19 13.25 6.75
C VAL A 313 -2.75 13.01 5.30
N ASN A 314 -2.18 11.84 5.01
CA ASN A 314 -1.68 11.50 3.68
C ASN A 314 -2.80 11.52 2.63
N TYR A 315 -3.96 10.92 2.93
CA TYR A 315 -5.11 10.90 2.02
C TYR A 315 -5.80 12.26 1.91
N SER A 316 -5.70 13.12 2.92
CA SER A 316 -6.19 14.49 2.81
C SER A 316 -5.37 15.28 1.80
N PHE A 317 -4.05 15.12 1.76
CA PHE A 317 -3.23 15.67 0.67
C PHE A 317 -3.64 15.09 -0.69
N PHE A 318 -3.88 13.78 -0.78
CA PHE A 318 -4.31 13.15 -2.02
C PHE A 318 -5.61 13.74 -2.60
N PHE A 319 -6.62 13.97 -1.75
CA PHE A 319 -7.95 14.43 -2.20
C PHE A 319 -8.11 15.94 -2.26
N TRP A 320 -7.46 16.70 -1.35
CA TRP A 320 -7.70 18.11 -1.14
C TRP A 320 -6.58 19.02 -1.60
N LEU A 321 -5.39 18.50 -1.88
CA LEU A 321 -4.25 19.35 -2.24
C LEU A 321 -4.48 20.18 -3.50
N PRO A 322 -4.98 19.64 -4.64
CA PRO A 322 -5.29 20.48 -5.80
C PRO A 322 -6.31 21.57 -5.50
N PHE A 323 -7.36 21.22 -4.76
CA PHE A 323 -8.39 22.16 -4.35
C PHE A 323 -7.83 23.27 -3.44
N TYR A 324 -6.98 22.90 -2.47
CA TYR A 324 -6.28 23.87 -1.62
C TYR A 324 -5.43 24.84 -2.44
N LEU A 325 -4.64 24.33 -3.38
CA LEU A 325 -3.77 25.14 -4.22
C LEU A 325 -4.57 26.12 -5.08
N SER A 326 -5.66 25.66 -5.67
CA SER A 326 -6.53 26.52 -6.48
C SER A 326 -7.23 27.57 -5.62
N ASN A 327 -7.82 27.19 -4.50
CA ASN A 327 -8.58 28.12 -3.64
C ASN A 327 -7.69 29.10 -2.88
N ASN A 328 -6.56 28.64 -2.36
CA ASN A 328 -5.71 29.46 -1.50
C ASN A 328 -4.79 30.40 -2.29
N TYR A 329 -4.32 29.98 -3.47
CA TYR A 329 -3.39 30.73 -4.30
C TYR A 329 -4.02 31.29 -5.58
N GLY A 330 -5.23 30.86 -5.93
CA GLY A 330 -5.91 31.29 -7.16
C GLY A 330 -5.32 30.68 -8.43
N TRP A 331 -4.59 29.56 -8.32
CA TRP A 331 -3.99 28.90 -9.48
C TRP A 331 -5.03 28.10 -10.28
N LYS A 332 -4.82 27.99 -11.58
CA LYS A 332 -5.66 27.17 -12.45
C LYS A 332 -5.58 25.70 -12.01
N GLU A 333 -6.70 24.99 -12.11
CA GLU A 333 -6.82 23.57 -11.72
C GLU A 333 -5.70 22.69 -12.31
N ALA A 334 -5.42 22.84 -13.60
CA ALA A 334 -4.34 22.11 -14.27
C ALA A 334 -2.92 22.41 -13.71
N GLU A 335 -2.70 23.64 -13.21
CA GLU A 335 -1.43 24.02 -12.57
C GLU A 335 -1.34 23.43 -11.16
N ALA A 336 -2.44 23.47 -10.43
CA ALA A 336 -2.55 22.88 -9.10
C ALA A 336 -2.34 21.36 -9.13
N ASP A 337 -2.99 20.66 -10.08
CA ASP A 337 -2.80 19.22 -10.29
C ASP A 337 -1.35 18.88 -10.60
N ARG A 338 -0.73 19.62 -11.52
CA ARG A 338 0.68 19.39 -11.87
C ARG A 338 1.62 19.64 -10.70
N LEU A 339 1.33 20.61 -9.85
CA LEU A 339 2.15 20.90 -8.68
C LEU A 339 2.00 19.85 -7.58
N SER A 340 0.80 19.28 -7.43
CA SER A 340 0.52 18.26 -6.43
C SER A 340 1.38 16.98 -6.62
N VAL A 341 1.85 16.71 -7.82
CA VAL A 341 2.75 15.58 -8.13
C VAL A 341 4.04 15.61 -7.29
N TRP A 342 4.52 16.79 -6.90
CA TRP A 342 5.73 16.90 -6.09
C TRP A 342 5.59 16.28 -4.69
N TYR A 343 4.38 16.26 -4.15
CA TYR A 343 4.09 15.52 -2.91
C TYR A 343 4.31 14.01 -3.10
N ASP A 344 3.82 13.43 -4.19
CA ASP A 344 4.02 12.02 -4.54
C ASP A 344 5.49 11.70 -4.77
N VAL A 345 6.22 12.56 -5.50
CA VAL A 345 7.68 12.42 -5.72
C VAL A 345 8.43 12.39 -4.38
N GLY A 346 8.08 13.31 -3.47
CA GLY A 346 8.62 13.32 -2.11
C GLY A 346 8.35 12.01 -1.37
N GLY A 347 7.13 11.49 -1.45
CA GLY A 347 6.71 10.23 -0.83
C GLY A 347 7.47 9.00 -1.35
N ILE A 348 7.73 8.95 -2.66
CA ILE A 348 8.55 7.90 -3.30
C ILE A 348 9.97 7.90 -2.73
N ILE A 349 10.62 9.06 -2.77
CA ILE A 349 11.99 9.22 -2.27
C ILE A 349 12.02 8.91 -0.76
N GLY A 350 11.06 9.46 0.00
CA GLY A 350 10.95 9.25 1.44
C GLY A 350 10.79 7.78 1.81
N GLY A 351 9.89 7.06 1.17
CA GLY A 351 9.66 5.63 1.42
C GLY A 351 10.92 4.78 1.18
N THR A 352 11.61 5.05 0.07
CA THR A 352 12.83 4.33 -0.30
C THR A 352 13.99 4.63 0.65
N VAL A 353 14.28 5.92 0.91
CA VAL A 353 15.41 6.34 1.76
C VAL A 353 15.19 5.94 3.21
N GLN A 354 14.00 6.17 3.76
CA GLN A 354 13.67 5.81 5.14
C GLN A 354 13.63 4.30 5.34
N GLY A 355 13.15 3.55 4.33
CA GLY A 355 13.22 2.10 4.30
C GLY A 355 14.67 1.61 4.40
N LEU A 356 15.57 2.16 3.59
CA LEU A 356 17.00 1.84 3.62
C LEU A 356 17.64 2.18 4.98
N ILE A 357 17.39 3.38 5.50
CA ILE A 357 17.91 3.79 6.82
C ILE A 357 17.42 2.84 7.91
N SER A 358 16.15 2.45 7.89
CA SER A 358 15.59 1.54 8.88
C SER A 358 16.20 0.13 8.80
N ASP A 359 16.60 -0.32 7.62
CA ASP A 359 17.30 -1.59 7.42
C ASP A 359 18.73 -1.51 8.02
N PHE A 360 19.47 -0.43 7.76
CA PHE A 360 20.80 -0.23 8.38
C PHE A 360 20.74 -0.15 9.91
N MET A 361 19.70 0.46 10.45
CA MET A 361 19.51 0.53 11.91
C MET A 361 19.00 -0.79 12.50
N GLY A 362 18.43 -1.68 11.70
CA GLY A 362 17.74 -2.90 12.16
C GLY A 362 16.51 -2.61 13.04
N LYS A 363 15.98 -1.38 13.00
CA LYS A 363 14.89 -0.88 13.83
C LYS A 363 14.00 0.04 13.02
N ARG A 364 12.67 -0.12 13.13
CA ARG A 364 11.68 0.66 12.37
C ARG A 364 11.17 1.90 13.13
N ALA A 365 10.85 1.77 14.42
CA ALA A 365 10.19 2.81 15.18
C ALA A 365 11.00 4.11 15.34
N PRO A 366 12.34 4.11 15.52
CA PRO A 366 13.12 5.35 15.61
C PRO A 366 13.10 6.18 14.33
N VAL A 367 13.22 5.52 13.16
CA VAL A 367 13.17 6.21 11.86
C VAL A 367 11.79 6.81 11.63
N LEU A 368 10.75 6.04 11.95
CA LEU A 368 9.36 6.48 11.84
C LEU A 368 9.08 7.68 12.74
N ALA A 369 9.46 7.61 14.02
CA ALA A 369 9.26 8.71 14.98
C ALA A 369 10.00 9.99 14.57
N PHE A 370 11.25 9.87 14.12
CA PHE A 370 12.02 11.00 13.61
C PHE A 370 11.34 11.64 12.40
N SER A 371 10.91 10.84 11.43
CA SER A 371 10.22 11.33 10.23
C SER A 371 8.92 12.04 10.55
N LEU A 372 8.11 11.50 11.48
CA LEU A 372 6.85 12.12 11.90
C LEU A 372 7.09 13.44 12.65
N ALA A 373 8.14 13.51 13.47
CA ALA A 373 8.52 14.77 14.12
C ALA A 373 8.92 15.86 13.09
N MET A 374 9.69 15.48 12.07
CA MET A 374 10.02 16.37 10.95
C MET A 374 8.80 16.74 10.12
N ALA A 375 7.85 15.80 9.94
CA ALA A 375 6.59 16.06 9.25
C ALA A 375 5.75 17.15 9.92
N MET A 376 5.70 17.19 11.26
CA MET A 376 5.00 18.26 11.99
C MET A 376 5.60 19.64 11.66
N GLY A 377 6.93 19.74 11.62
CA GLY A 377 7.63 20.96 11.20
C GLY A 377 7.35 21.34 9.73
N ALA A 378 7.38 20.33 8.84
CA ALA A 378 7.09 20.53 7.43
C ALA A 378 5.65 21.01 7.19
N LEU A 379 4.67 20.46 7.91
CA LEU A 379 3.27 20.89 7.85
C LEU A 379 3.08 22.36 8.30
N VAL A 380 3.72 22.74 9.41
CA VAL A 380 3.69 24.14 9.88
C VAL A 380 4.38 25.05 8.87
N GLY A 381 5.51 24.64 8.32
CA GLY A 381 6.22 25.40 7.27
C GLY A 381 5.37 25.56 6.02
N TYR A 382 4.76 24.46 5.55
CA TYR A 382 3.92 24.47 4.36
C TYR A 382 2.64 25.30 4.54
N SER A 383 2.02 25.30 5.72
CA SER A 383 0.83 26.12 6.01
C SER A 383 1.06 27.64 5.85
N ARG A 384 2.32 28.07 5.82
CA ARG A 384 2.75 29.46 5.67
C ARG A 384 3.51 29.70 4.37
N SER A 385 3.41 28.78 3.40
CA SER A 385 4.11 28.91 2.12
C SER A 385 3.61 30.14 1.34
N PRO A 386 4.52 30.85 0.67
CA PRO A 386 4.16 32.01 -0.16
C PRO A 386 3.49 31.54 -1.47
N ASN A 387 2.84 32.47 -2.17
CA ASN A 387 2.27 32.24 -3.49
C ASN A 387 3.38 32.21 -4.57
N ASP A 388 4.17 31.15 -4.53
CA ASP A 388 5.25 30.86 -5.48
C ASP A 388 5.27 29.37 -5.80
N GLN A 389 5.21 29.03 -7.08
CA GLN A 389 5.10 27.64 -7.54
C GLN A 389 6.34 26.80 -7.21
N VAL A 390 7.54 27.39 -7.31
CA VAL A 390 8.79 26.67 -7.05
C VAL A 390 8.94 26.36 -5.57
N ILE A 391 8.67 27.37 -4.71
CA ILE A 391 8.74 27.18 -3.26
C ILE A 391 7.70 26.15 -2.81
N ASN A 392 6.46 26.22 -3.34
CA ASN A 392 5.44 25.23 -3.04
C ASN A 392 5.83 23.83 -3.49
N ALA A 393 6.41 23.66 -4.69
CA ALA A 393 6.90 22.37 -5.18
C ALA A 393 7.93 21.74 -4.24
N VAL A 394 8.92 22.54 -3.81
CA VAL A 394 9.96 22.08 -2.87
C VAL A 394 9.36 21.71 -1.51
N LEU A 395 8.50 22.57 -0.96
CA LEU A 395 7.85 22.31 0.33
C LEU A 395 6.92 21.09 0.27
N LEU A 396 6.22 20.89 -0.85
CA LEU A 396 5.40 19.70 -1.08
C LEU A 396 6.25 18.43 -1.15
N ALA A 397 7.38 18.47 -1.85
CA ALA A 397 8.29 17.34 -1.90
C ALA A 397 8.85 17.00 -0.51
N VAL A 398 9.24 18.00 0.29
CA VAL A 398 9.68 17.79 1.68
C VAL A 398 8.55 17.24 2.55
N THR A 399 7.34 17.78 2.43
CA THR A 399 6.17 17.30 3.17
C THR A 399 5.83 15.86 2.79
N GLY A 400 5.82 15.56 1.50
CA GLY A 400 5.61 14.20 0.99
C GLY A 400 6.69 13.22 1.46
N PHE A 401 7.96 13.63 1.52
CA PHE A 401 9.05 12.82 2.04
C PHE A 401 8.79 12.40 3.50
N PHE A 402 8.37 13.31 4.35
CA PHE A 402 8.16 13.06 5.78
C PHE A 402 6.78 12.54 6.16
N ILE A 403 5.77 12.61 5.29
CA ILE A 403 4.42 12.05 5.51
C ILE A 403 4.22 10.79 4.66
N GLY A 404 4.44 10.88 3.37
CA GLY A 404 4.29 9.77 2.43
C GLY A 404 5.27 8.64 2.71
N GLY A 405 6.54 8.95 3.04
CA GLY A 405 7.55 7.98 3.40
C GLY A 405 7.14 7.07 4.57
N PRO A 406 6.85 7.61 5.75
CA PRO A 406 6.34 6.84 6.89
C PRO A 406 5.04 6.09 6.59
N SER A 407 4.12 6.70 5.85
CA SER A 407 2.86 6.07 5.45
C SER A 407 3.13 4.80 4.62
N ASN A 408 3.99 4.88 3.62
CA ASN A 408 4.41 3.75 2.80
C ASN A 408 5.15 2.68 3.63
N MET A 409 5.99 3.09 4.58
CA MET A 409 6.74 2.18 5.42
C MET A 409 5.82 1.38 6.37
N ILE A 410 4.79 2.00 6.95
CA ILE A 410 3.84 1.30 7.82
C ILE A 410 3.00 0.32 7.00
N SER A 411 2.44 0.74 5.89
CA SER A 411 1.54 -0.07 5.07
C SER A 411 2.23 -1.25 4.38
N SER A 412 3.54 -1.20 4.20
CA SER A 412 4.31 -2.23 3.50
C SER A 412 5.29 -2.98 4.41
N ALA A 413 6.51 -2.45 4.61
CA ALA A 413 7.59 -3.14 5.32
C ALA A 413 7.24 -3.50 6.76
N ILE A 414 6.62 -2.56 7.52
CA ILE A 414 6.25 -2.81 8.91
C ILE A 414 5.12 -3.83 8.99
N SER A 415 4.09 -3.73 8.15
CA SER A 415 3.00 -4.70 8.10
C SER A 415 3.51 -6.10 7.77
N ALA A 416 4.47 -6.23 6.84
CA ALA A 416 5.10 -7.49 6.51
C ALA A 416 5.97 -8.03 7.67
N ASP A 417 6.70 -7.18 8.38
CA ASP A 417 7.47 -7.58 9.55
C ASP A 417 6.57 -8.03 10.71
N LEU A 418 5.44 -7.36 10.93
CA LEU A 418 4.44 -7.74 11.93
C LEU A 418 3.76 -9.09 11.62
N GLY A 419 3.49 -9.38 10.34
CA GLY A 419 2.92 -10.64 9.91
C GLY A 419 3.89 -11.84 9.92
N ARG A 420 5.17 -11.61 10.22
CA ARG A 420 6.23 -12.63 10.29
C ARG A 420 7.05 -12.58 11.57
N GLN A 421 6.47 -12.12 12.66
CA GLN A 421 7.19 -12.07 13.93
C GLN A 421 7.37 -13.47 14.55
N GLU A 422 8.35 -13.57 15.47
CA GLU A 422 8.72 -14.83 16.12
C GLU A 422 7.58 -15.50 16.90
N ALA A 423 6.58 -14.74 17.33
CA ALA A 423 5.37 -15.26 17.97
C ALA A 423 4.55 -16.22 17.06
N LEU A 424 4.79 -16.20 15.75
CA LEU A 424 4.15 -17.02 14.72
C LEU A 424 5.03 -18.20 14.29
N ARG A 425 6.04 -18.60 15.07
CA ARG A 425 6.98 -19.68 14.72
C ARG A 425 6.25 -20.99 14.44
N GLY A 426 6.50 -21.48 13.24
CA GLY A 426 6.38 -22.89 12.85
C GLY A 426 5.27 -23.24 11.90
N SER A 427 4.13 -22.53 11.80
CA SER A 427 3.06 -22.97 10.92
C SER A 427 1.90 -22.00 10.68
N GLN A 428 2.01 -20.74 11.08
CA GLN A 428 0.85 -19.83 10.96
C GLN A 428 1.09 -18.73 9.91
N GLU A 429 0.22 -18.64 8.92
CA GLU A 429 0.20 -17.57 7.94
C GLU A 429 -0.64 -16.41 8.49
N ALA A 430 -0.05 -15.20 8.49
CA ALA A 430 -0.66 -14.00 9.05
C ALA A 430 -0.37 -12.72 8.24
N LEU A 431 0.38 -12.82 7.15
CA LEU A 431 0.86 -11.66 6.41
C LEU A 431 -0.28 -10.81 5.84
N ALA A 432 -1.22 -11.43 5.16
CA ALA A 432 -2.34 -10.72 4.56
C ALA A 432 -3.32 -10.23 5.63
N THR A 433 -3.61 -11.02 6.67
CA THR A 433 -4.50 -10.62 7.76
C THR A 433 -3.94 -9.41 8.52
N VAL A 434 -2.67 -9.43 8.91
CA VAL A 434 -2.04 -8.31 9.62
C VAL A 434 -1.99 -7.05 8.73
N THR A 435 -1.63 -7.19 7.46
CA THR A 435 -1.64 -6.06 6.51
C THR A 435 -3.05 -5.50 6.35
N GLY A 436 -4.06 -6.36 6.25
CA GLY A 436 -5.46 -5.96 6.17
C GLY A 436 -5.94 -5.22 7.42
N ILE A 437 -5.50 -5.63 8.62
CA ILE A 437 -5.81 -4.95 9.89
C ILE A 437 -5.16 -3.56 9.92
N VAL A 438 -3.87 -3.45 9.61
CA VAL A 438 -3.14 -2.19 9.65
C VAL A 438 -3.70 -1.20 8.62
N ASP A 439 -3.85 -1.65 7.38
CA ASP A 439 -4.33 -0.78 6.29
C ASP A 439 -5.83 -0.48 6.39
N GLY A 440 -6.63 -1.43 6.87
CA GLY A 440 -8.06 -1.25 7.13
C GLY A 440 -8.32 -0.21 8.22
N THR A 441 -7.61 -0.31 9.36
CA THR A 441 -7.69 0.70 10.43
C THR A 441 -7.22 2.07 9.93
N GLY A 442 -6.15 2.10 9.12
CA GLY A 442 -5.70 3.31 8.43
C GLY A 442 -6.79 3.93 7.56
N SER A 443 -7.50 3.10 6.81
CA SER A 443 -8.56 3.54 5.88
C SER A 443 -9.81 4.06 6.61
N ILE A 444 -10.14 3.51 7.78
CA ILE A 444 -11.21 4.08 8.64
C ILE A 444 -10.81 5.49 9.09
N GLY A 445 -9.57 5.68 9.53
CA GLY A 445 -9.04 7.00 9.88
C GLY A 445 -9.12 7.97 8.70
N ALA A 446 -8.69 7.53 7.52
CA ALA A 446 -8.76 8.34 6.30
C ALA A 446 -10.22 8.69 5.91
N ALA A 447 -11.16 7.75 5.97
CA ALA A 447 -12.57 7.98 5.64
C ALA A 447 -13.21 9.04 6.56
N GLY A 448 -13.01 8.90 7.88
CA GLY A 448 -13.49 9.89 8.86
C GLY A 448 -12.80 11.25 8.69
N GLY A 449 -11.51 11.21 8.33
CA GLY A 449 -10.69 12.41 8.15
C GLY A 449 -11.17 13.31 7.02
N GLN A 450 -11.65 12.77 5.90
CA GLN A 450 -12.13 13.57 4.78
C GLN A 450 -13.34 14.44 5.17
N TYR A 451 -14.27 13.88 5.93
CA TYR A 451 -15.38 14.64 6.46
C TYR A 451 -14.94 15.75 7.42
N LEU A 452 -14.01 15.43 8.34
CA LEU A 452 -13.47 16.41 9.29
C LEU A 452 -12.72 17.54 8.60
N VAL A 453 -11.93 17.25 7.57
CA VAL A 453 -11.22 18.26 6.77
C VAL A 453 -12.20 19.23 6.13
N SER A 454 -13.23 18.71 5.46
CA SER A 454 -14.27 19.54 4.85
C SER A 454 -15.00 20.42 5.88
N LEU A 455 -15.32 19.87 7.06
CA LEU A 455 -15.99 20.60 8.12
C LEU A 455 -15.11 21.71 8.73
N ILE A 456 -13.82 21.42 8.95
CA ILE A 456 -12.87 22.39 9.50
C ILE A 456 -12.60 23.50 8.47
N GLU A 457 -12.36 23.11 7.20
CA GLU A 457 -12.13 24.06 6.11
C GLU A 457 -13.30 25.05 5.99
N SER A 458 -14.53 24.54 5.89
CA SER A 458 -15.72 25.37 5.68
C SER A 458 -16.02 26.32 6.82
N LYS A 459 -15.63 26.01 8.07
CA LYS A 459 -15.92 26.82 9.25
C LYS A 459 -14.75 27.66 9.74
N LEU A 460 -13.52 27.14 9.62
CA LEU A 460 -12.32 27.68 10.27
C LEU A 460 -11.18 27.99 9.27
N GLY A 461 -11.31 27.53 8.03
CA GLY A 461 -10.33 27.75 6.97
C GLY A 461 -9.12 26.80 7.02
N TRP A 462 -8.29 26.88 5.97
CA TRP A 462 -7.16 25.98 5.71
C TRP A 462 -6.09 25.97 6.79
N MET A 463 -5.84 27.07 7.44
CA MET A 463 -4.83 27.13 8.51
C MET A 463 -5.19 26.17 9.65
N CYS A 464 -6.47 26.09 10.03
CA CYS A 464 -6.95 25.14 11.05
C CYS A 464 -6.87 23.70 10.58
N VAL A 465 -7.05 23.43 9.28
CA VAL A 465 -6.85 22.09 8.69
C VAL A 465 -5.39 21.67 8.86
N PHE A 466 -4.41 22.52 8.58
CA PHE A 466 -3.00 22.18 8.79
C PHE A 466 -2.66 21.94 10.26
N TYR A 467 -3.19 22.72 11.19
CA TYR A 467 -3.03 22.45 12.62
C TYR A 467 -3.66 21.12 13.02
N PHE A 468 -4.81 20.78 12.45
CA PHE A 468 -5.41 19.46 12.64
C PHE A 468 -4.48 18.34 12.12
N PHE A 469 -3.85 18.52 10.98
CA PHE A 469 -2.86 17.56 10.47
C PHE A 469 -1.65 17.40 11.39
N VAL A 470 -1.16 18.50 11.97
CA VAL A 470 -0.08 18.46 12.97
C VAL A 470 -0.49 17.66 14.20
N VAL A 471 -1.70 17.88 14.71
CA VAL A 471 -2.25 17.13 15.86
C VAL A 471 -2.36 15.64 15.53
N MET A 472 -2.87 15.28 14.35
CA MET A 472 -3.00 13.89 13.93
C MET A 472 -1.63 13.22 13.73
N THR A 473 -0.66 13.94 13.17
CA THR A 473 0.72 13.44 13.04
C THR A 473 1.36 13.23 14.42
N GLY A 474 1.13 14.14 15.37
CA GLY A 474 1.52 13.97 16.78
C GLY A 474 0.85 12.76 17.43
N GLY A 475 -0.43 12.52 17.15
CA GLY A 475 -1.16 11.32 17.57
C GLY A 475 -0.50 10.02 17.08
N SER A 476 -0.02 10.01 15.84
CA SER A 476 0.77 8.87 15.31
C SER A 476 2.02 8.59 16.17
N ILE A 477 2.76 9.62 16.56
CA ILE A 477 3.93 9.48 17.43
C ILE A 477 3.53 8.91 18.79
N VAL A 478 2.44 9.40 19.38
CA VAL A 478 1.96 8.91 20.68
C VAL A 478 1.69 7.41 20.65
N PHE A 479 1.00 6.92 19.60
CA PHE A 479 0.69 5.49 19.48
C PHE A 479 1.92 4.61 19.27
N ILE A 480 2.98 5.07 18.58
CA ILE A 480 4.21 4.30 18.41
C ILE A 480 5.19 4.45 19.57
N THR A 481 5.01 5.39 20.50
CA THR A 481 5.93 5.66 21.61
C THR A 481 6.29 4.42 22.44
N PRO A 482 5.37 3.50 22.81
CA PRO A 482 5.75 2.29 23.52
C PRO A 482 6.75 1.41 22.76
N LEU A 483 6.57 1.27 21.45
CA LEU A 483 7.47 0.51 20.57
C LEU A 483 8.82 1.22 20.40
N LEU A 484 8.79 2.54 20.23
CA LEU A 484 9.97 3.37 20.15
C LEU A 484 10.84 3.21 21.41
N LEU A 485 10.25 3.31 22.60
CA LEU A 485 10.96 3.15 23.87
C LEU A 485 11.55 1.74 24.02
N LYS A 486 10.81 0.71 23.59
CA LYS A 486 11.31 -0.67 23.59
C LYS A 486 12.54 -0.83 22.69
N GLU A 487 12.49 -0.32 21.46
CA GLU A 487 13.57 -0.41 20.49
C GLU A 487 14.78 0.43 20.91
N LEU A 488 14.58 1.64 21.43
CA LEU A 488 15.66 2.49 21.96
C LEU A 488 16.38 1.82 23.15
N ARG A 489 15.64 1.23 24.09
CA ARG A 489 16.23 0.48 25.20
C ARG A 489 17.05 -0.72 24.73
N ALA A 490 16.60 -1.42 23.69
CA ALA A 490 17.36 -2.49 23.07
C ALA A 490 18.69 -1.97 22.48
N MET A 491 18.64 -0.90 21.69
CA MET A 491 19.84 -0.26 21.11
C MET A 491 20.86 0.19 22.18
N TRP A 492 20.37 0.70 23.32
CA TRP A 492 21.23 1.10 24.43
C TRP A 492 21.89 -0.10 25.10
N ARG A 493 21.18 -1.22 25.25
CA ARG A 493 21.76 -2.46 25.80
C ARG A 493 22.82 -3.02 24.88
N ASP A 494 22.56 -3.09 23.59
CA ASP A 494 23.50 -3.60 22.58
C ASP A 494 24.79 -2.75 22.55
N ARG A 495 24.66 -1.42 22.61
CA ARG A 495 25.84 -0.51 22.69
C ARG A 495 26.62 -0.68 23.97
N ARG A 496 25.97 -0.95 25.10
CA ARG A 496 26.68 -1.22 26.37
C ARG A 496 27.42 -2.54 26.32
N ALA A 497 26.79 -3.60 25.79
CA ALA A 497 27.46 -4.89 25.64
C ALA A 497 28.71 -4.81 24.78
N LEU A 498 28.66 -4.09 23.64
CA LEU A 498 29.81 -3.85 22.77
C LEU A 498 30.94 -3.07 23.48
N ARG A 499 30.64 -2.10 24.37
CA ARG A 499 31.64 -1.34 25.13
C ARG A 499 32.32 -2.16 26.25
N HIS A 500 31.71 -3.25 26.70
CA HIS A 500 32.29 -4.14 27.68
C HIS A 500 33.14 -5.26 27.05
N GLN A 501 33.08 -5.42 25.73
CA GLN A 501 33.89 -6.37 24.95
C GLN A 501 35.11 -5.73 24.30
N LEU A 502 35.19 -4.40 24.28
CA LEU A 502 36.35 -3.59 23.88
C LEU A 502 37.15 -3.13 25.15
#